data_4a13646ca2df4889323c5b50ddb25afc
#
_entry.id   4a13646ca2df4889323c5b50ddb25afc
#
_cell.length_a   1.000
_cell.length_b   1.000
_cell.length_c   1.000
_cell.angle_alpha   90.00
_cell.angle_beta   90.00
_cell.angle_gamma   90.00
#
_symmetry.space_group_name_H-M   'P 1'
#
loop_
_entity.id
_entity.type
_entity.pdbx_description
1 polymer ?
#
loop_
_entity_poly.entity_id
_entity_poly.type
_entity_poly.pdbx_seq_one_letter_code
_entity_poly.pdbx_strand_id
1 'polypeptide(L)'
;MNGTSCVICDAGRFQAGGADMIFNFDNMEEKMIPEFKGGSGCFRPRMFSDEHMKIMRARLEPGASIGFHTHDTNSEIIFMLRGRGVVLYDDGAEELVAGQCHYCPKGHSHSLRNESAETIEFYAVVPEQ
;
A
#
# COMPACT_ATOMS: atom_id res chain seq x y z
N MET A 1 7.37 2.53 -24.86
CA MET A 1 7.20 2.73 -24.42
C MET A 1 7.45 2.67 -24.01
N ASN A 2 7.37 2.67 -23.71
CA ASN A 2 7.46 2.89 -23.02
C ASN A 2 7.77 3.13 -22.34
N GLY A 3 7.89 3.35 -22.05
CA GLY A 3 8.03 3.69 -21.29
C GLY A 3 8.34 4.12 -20.69
N THR A 4 8.44 4.46 -20.58
CA THR A 4 8.59 5.13 -19.99
C THR A 4 8.74 5.63 -19.45
N SER A 5 8.94 5.80 -19.22
CA SER A 5 8.95 6.36 -18.54
C SER A 5 8.86 6.70 -17.99
N CYS A 6 8.58 6.60 -17.35
CA CYS A 6 8.25 7.00 -16.57
C CYS A 6 8.36 7.44 -16.10
N VAL A 7 8.45 7.54 -16.04
CA VAL A 7 8.26 8.23 -15.35
C VAL A 7 7.89 8.31 -14.62
N ILE A 8 7.64 7.98 -14.31
CA ILE A 8 7.11 8.07 -13.69
C ILE A 8 7.39 7.96 -12.93
N CYS A 9 7.83 7.81 -12.73
CA CYS A 9 7.89 7.90 -12.11
C CYS A 9 8.49 8.25 -11.48
N ASP A 10 9.02 8.64 -11.28
CA ASP A 10 9.46 9.20 -10.63
C ASP A 10 9.12 9.44 -9.83
N ALA A 11 9.48 8.86 -9.60
CA ALA A 11 9.02 9.20 -8.91
C ALA A 11 8.28 9.81 -8.65
N GLY A 12 7.70 9.51 -8.58
CA GLY A 12 6.78 10.10 -8.36
C GLY A 12 6.55 11.20 -9.00
N ARG A 13 7.17 11.49 -9.75
CA ARG A 13 6.93 12.54 -10.38
C ARG A 13 5.85 12.37 -11.21
N PHE A 14 5.16 13.18 -11.34
CA PHE A 14 4.13 13.10 -12.16
C PHE A 14 4.23 14.12 -13.10
N GLN A 15 4.40 13.91 -14.28
CA GLN A 15 4.55 14.87 -15.17
C GLN A 15 3.35 15.36 -15.58
N ALA A 16 3.22 16.53 -15.44
CA ALA A 16 2.18 17.22 -15.86
C ALA A 16 1.97 17.05 -17.25
N GLY A 17 0.94 17.26 -17.75
CA GLY A 17 0.66 17.23 -19.11
C GLY A 17 0.87 15.90 -19.67
N GLY A 18 1.84 15.34 -19.24
CA GLY A 18 2.07 14.08 -19.73
C GLY A 18 1.86 13.08 -18.68
N ALA A 19 0.77 13.14 -18.02
CA ALA A 19 0.48 12.22 -16.98
C ALA A 19 0.60 10.80 -17.48
N ASP A 20 1.38 10.00 -16.78
CA ASP A 20 1.50 8.61 -17.12
C ASP A 20 0.24 7.89 -16.69
N MET A 21 -0.24 7.02 -17.55
CA MET A 21 -1.41 6.21 -17.24
C MET A 21 -1.04 4.78 -16.95
N ILE A 22 0.25 4.45 -17.06
CA ILE A 22 0.74 3.11 -16.78
C ILE A 22 1.92 3.25 -15.83
N PHE A 23 1.87 2.54 -14.72
CA PHE A 23 2.94 2.56 -13.74
C PHE A 23 3.61 1.19 -13.69
N ASN A 24 4.93 1.18 -13.88
CA ASN A 24 5.68 -0.06 -13.76
C ASN A 24 6.35 -0.06 -12.40
N PHE A 25 5.77 -0.79 -11.46
CA PHE A 25 6.26 -0.80 -10.09
C PHE A 25 7.71 -1.29 -9.99
N ASP A 26 8.14 -2.17 -10.88
CA ASP A 26 9.51 -2.67 -10.83
C ASP A 26 10.52 -1.57 -11.09
N ASN A 27 10.13 -0.50 -11.79
CA ASN A 27 11.02 0.62 -12.07
C ASN A 27 10.90 1.74 -11.04
N MET A 28 10.03 1.59 -10.07
CA MET A 28 9.82 2.63 -9.05
C MET A 28 10.68 2.33 -7.83
N GLU A 29 11.15 3.38 -7.19
CA GLU A 29 11.97 3.25 -6.00
C GLU A 29 11.16 2.64 -4.86
N GLU A 30 11.71 1.63 -4.21
CA GLU A 30 11.09 1.08 -3.01
C GLU A 30 11.54 1.90 -1.82
N LYS A 31 10.58 2.47 -1.10
CA LYS A 31 10.89 3.22 0.11
C LYS A 31 10.97 2.28 1.29
N MET A 32 11.64 2.72 2.34
CA MET A 32 11.70 1.98 3.60
C MET A 32 11.26 2.94 4.68
N ILE A 33 10.04 2.74 5.17
CA ILE A 33 9.45 3.65 6.15
C ILE A 33 9.32 2.91 7.47
N PRO A 34 10.19 3.23 8.46
CA PRO A 34 10.14 2.51 9.74
C PRO A 34 8.95 2.98 10.56
N GLU A 35 8.35 2.03 11.27
CA GLU A 35 7.27 2.29 12.21
C GLU A 35 6.15 3.12 11.63
N PHE A 36 5.77 2.78 10.38
CA PHE A 36 4.75 3.55 9.68
C PHE A 36 3.43 3.48 10.42
N LYS A 37 2.84 4.64 10.67
CA LYS A 37 1.60 4.77 11.45
C LYS A 37 1.71 4.15 12.84
N GLY A 38 2.91 4.11 13.40
CA GLY A 38 3.11 3.51 14.70
C GLY A 38 3.27 2.01 14.69
N GLY A 39 3.45 1.42 13.53
CA GLY A 39 3.64 -0.03 13.42
C GLY A 39 5.06 -0.46 13.76
N SER A 40 5.38 -1.71 13.42
CA SER A 40 6.69 -2.29 13.68
C SER A 40 7.40 -2.58 12.38
N GLY A 41 8.74 -2.64 12.44
CA GLY A 41 9.55 -2.90 11.25
C GLY A 41 9.39 -1.81 10.22
N CYS A 42 9.57 -2.16 8.96
CA CYS A 42 9.50 -1.19 7.86
C CYS A 42 8.37 -1.51 6.91
N PHE A 43 7.64 -0.48 6.53
CA PHE A 43 6.70 -0.54 5.42
C PHE A 43 7.48 -0.22 4.15
N ARG A 44 7.34 -1.05 3.12
CA ARG A 44 8.17 -0.94 1.91
C ARG A 44 7.31 -0.76 0.67
N PRO A 45 6.83 0.46 0.40
CA PRO A 45 5.99 0.71 -0.77
C PRO A 45 6.79 1.19 -1.97
N ARG A 46 6.29 0.85 -3.15
CA ARG A 46 6.61 1.50 -4.41
C ARG A 46 5.32 2.20 -4.80
N MET A 47 5.29 3.53 -4.74
CA MET A 47 4.04 4.25 -4.69
C MET A 47 4.01 5.46 -5.60
N PHE A 48 2.90 5.62 -6.29
CA PHE A 48 2.51 6.85 -6.95
C PHE A 48 1.46 7.54 -6.09
N SER A 49 1.54 8.87 -6.00
CA SER A 49 0.57 9.63 -5.22
C SER A 49 0.30 10.97 -5.90
N ASP A 50 -0.96 11.34 -5.98
CA ASP A 50 -1.34 12.68 -6.40
C ASP A 50 -2.44 13.18 -5.46
N GLU A 51 -3.11 14.27 -5.85
CA GLU A 51 -4.10 14.86 -4.95
C GLU A 51 -5.37 14.03 -4.83
N HIS A 52 -5.55 13.04 -5.71
CA HIS A 52 -6.77 12.25 -5.74
C HIS A 52 -6.60 10.87 -5.15
N MET A 53 -5.41 10.31 -5.17
CA MET A 53 -5.23 8.94 -4.73
C MET A 53 -3.78 8.54 -4.57
N LYS A 54 -3.56 7.40 -3.91
CA LYS A 54 -2.29 6.71 -3.88
C LYS A 54 -2.48 5.34 -4.50
N ILE A 55 -1.51 4.90 -5.26
CA ILE A 55 -1.50 3.55 -5.83
C ILE A 55 -0.14 2.97 -5.53
N MET A 56 -0.10 1.77 -4.97
CA MET A 56 1.18 1.21 -4.56
C MET A 56 1.22 -0.31 -4.68
N ARG A 57 2.42 -0.82 -4.89
CA ARG A 57 2.74 -2.21 -4.60
C ARG A 57 3.71 -2.18 -3.42
N ALA A 58 3.39 -2.90 -2.38
CA ALA A 58 4.13 -2.78 -1.13
C ALA A 58 4.37 -4.14 -0.53
N ARG A 59 5.31 -4.19 0.41
CA ARG A 59 5.59 -5.43 1.13
C ARG A 59 5.91 -5.16 2.58
N LEU A 60 5.68 -6.18 3.40
CA LEU A 60 6.03 -6.20 4.80
C LEU A 60 6.79 -7.50 5.08
N GLU A 61 7.97 -7.38 5.65
CA GLU A 61 8.74 -8.55 6.04
C GLU A 61 8.18 -9.14 7.33
N PRO A 62 8.59 -10.36 7.70
CA PRO A 62 8.08 -10.97 8.94
C PRO A 62 8.25 -10.04 10.12
N GLY A 63 7.19 -9.88 10.90
CA GLY A 63 7.17 -9.01 12.06
C GLY A 63 6.85 -7.56 11.79
N ALA A 64 6.82 -7.14 10.52
CA ALA A 64 6.52 -5.75 10.18
C ALA A 64 5.01 -5.52 10.15
N SER A 65 4.61 -4.27 10.38
CA SER A 65 3.20 -3.91 10.36
C SER A 65 3.01 -2.45 10.00
N ILE A 66 1.82 -2.15 9.48
CA ILE A 66 1.32 -0.79 9.37
C ILE A 66 0.44 -0.60 10.59
N GLY A 67 0.73 0.43 11.39
CA GLY A 67 0.03 0.62 12.66
C GLY A 67 -1.44 0.93 12.47
N PHE A 68 -2.20 0.80 13.53
CA PHE A 68 -3.64 1.04 13.51
C PHE A 68 -3.88 2.53 13.28
N HIS A 69 -4.69 2.87 12.29
CA HIS A 69 -4.93 4.27 11.93
C HIS A 69 -6.32 4.41 11.29
N THR A 70 -6.81 5.64 11.27
CA THR A 70 -8.14 5.96 10.76
C THR A 70 -8.03 6.67 9.42
N HIS A 71 -8.89 6.29 8.48
CA HIS A 71 -8.97 6.94 7.18
C HIS A 71 -10.04 8.03 7.25
N ASP A 72 -9.63 9.25 7.63
CA ASP A 72 -10.58 10.35 7.84
C ASP A 72 -11.09 10.95 6.53
N THR A 73 -10.24 11.02 5.52
CA THR A 73 -10.59 11.71 4.27
C THR A 73 -10.52 10.80 3.06
N ASN A 74 -10.27 9.51 3.26
CA ASN A 74 -10.10 8.58 2.16
C ASN A 74 -10.53 7.20 2.58
N SER A 75 -10.40 6.25 1.67
CA SER A 75 -10.58 4.84 1.97
C SER A 75 -9.36 4.10 1.49
N GLU A 76 -9.30 2.80 1.74
CA GLU A 76 -8.19 2.00 1.26
C GLU A 76 -8.66 0.62 0.86
N ILE A 77 -8.13 0.13 -0.26
CA ILE A 77 -8.39 -1.21 -0.73
C ILE A 77 -7.05 -1.91 -0.86
N ILE A 78 -6.92 -3.08 -0.25
CA ILE A 78 -5.68 -3.86 -0.27
C ILE A 78 -5.96 -5.19 -0.96
N PHE A 79 -5.18 -5.49 -2.01
CA PHE A 79 -5.24 -6.77 -2.71
C PHE A 79 -4.00 -7.56 -2.33
N MET A 80 -4.17 -8.66 -1.60
CA MET A 80 -3.01 -9.47 -1.20
C MET A 80 -2.53 -10.27 -2.41
N LEU A 81 -1.25 -10.10 -2.75
CA LEU A 81 -0.63 -10.80 -3.87
C LEU A 81 0.07 -12.06 -3.42
N ARG A 82 0.73 -12.02 -2.27
CA ARG A 82 1.56 -13.14 -1.83
C ARG A 82 1.62 -13.15 -0.31
N GLY A 83 1.44 -14.32 0.26
CA GLY A 83 1.60 -14.52 1.69
C GLY A 83 0.31 -14.34 2.45
N ARG A 84 0.46 -14.21 3.75
CA ARG A 84 -0.66 -14.21 4.68
C ARG A 84 -0.46 -13.09 5.69
N GLY A 85 -1.39 -12.14 5.71
CA GLY A 85 -1.36 -11.04 6.66
C GLY A 85 -2.53 -11.13 7.62
N VAL A 86 -2.51 -10.28 8.64
CA VAL A 86 -3.62 -10.13 9.58
C VAL A 86 -4.08 -8.69 9.50
N VAL A 87 -5.36 -8.50 9.20
CA VAL A 87 -5.99 -7.17 9.19
C VAL A 87 -6.75 -7.01 10.50
N LEU A 88 -6.47 -5.91 11.21
CA LEU A 88 -7.30 -5.51 12.32
C LEU A 88 -8.17 -4.37 11.84
N TYR A 89 -9.45 -4.36 12.19
CA TYR A 89 -10.32 -3.27 11.80
C TYR A 89 -11.36 -3.08 12.89
N ASP A 90 -11.61 -1.81 13.23
CA ASP A 90 -12.52 -1.42 14.29
C ASP A 90 -12.36 -2.31 15.53
N ASP A 91 -13.18 -3.35 15.67
CA ASP A 91 -13.07 -4.24 16.82
C ASP A 91 -12.90 -5.70 16.39
N GLY A 92 -12.43 -5.95 15.17
CA GLY A 92 -12.27 -7.30 14.66
C GLY A 92 -10.89 -7.54 14.09
N ALA A 93 -10.62 -8.80 13.73
CA ALA A 93 -9.39 -9.19 13.08
C ALA A 93 -9.67 -10.36 12.16
N GLU A 94 -9.05 -10.34 10.97
CA GLU A 94 -9.18 -11.40 10.01
C GLU A 94 -7.89 -11.64 9.28
N GLU A 95 -7.71 -12.86 8.82
CA GLU A 95 -6.56 -13.20 7.99
C GLU A 95 -6.84 -12.75 6.57
N LEU A 96 -5.82 -12.19 5.91
CA LEU A 96 -5.90 -11.77 4.51
C LEU A 96 -4.82 -12.52 3.76
N VAL A 97 -5.24 -13.38 2.81
CA VAL A 97 -4.30 -14.22 2.07
C VAL A 97 -4.34 -13.89 0.59
N ALA A 98 -3.37 -14.40 -0.14
CA ALA A 98 -3.24 -14.15 -1.57
C ALA A 98 -4.57 -14.44 -2.29
N GLY A 99 -4.98 -13.53 -3.15
CA GLY A 99 -6.24 -13.64 -3.88
C GLY A 99 -7.41 -12.95 -3.22
N GLN A 100 -7.23 -12.47 -2.00
CA GLN A 100 -8.31 -11.78 -1.28
C GLN A 100 -8.07 -10.28 -1.24
N CYS A 101 -9.12 -9.55 -0.93
CA CYS A 101 -9.12 -8.10 -0.90
C CYS A 101 -9.73 -7.61 0.41
N HIS A 102 -9.11 -6.60 1.01
CA HIS A 102 -9.63 -5.94 2.20
C HIS A 102 -10.02 -4.50 1.84
N TYR A 103 -11.18 -4.07 2.29
CA TYR A 103 -11.66 -2.71 2.07
C TYR A 103 -11.87 -2.02 3.41
N CYS A 104 -11.19 -0.89 3.60
CA CYS A 104 -11.38 -0.03 4.77
C CYS A 104 -12.09 1.24 4.30
N PRO A 105 -13.39 1.37 4.57
CA PRO A 105 -14.14 2.55 4.11
C PRO A 105 -13.68 3.82 4.82
N LYS A 106 -13.99 4.95 4.20
CA LYS A 106 -13.74 6.24 4.82
C LYS A 106 -14.38 6.30 6.21
N GLY A 107 -13.65 6.81 7.17
CA GLY A 107 -14.13 6.93 8.54
C GLY A 107 -13.83 5.74 9.42
N HIS A 108 -13.29 4.68 8.83
CA HIS A 108 -12.98 3.45 9.58
C HIS A 108 -11.50 3.33 9.84
N SER A 109 -11.14 2.44 10.75
CA SER A 109 -9.76 2.26 11.19
C SER A 109 -9.31 0.84 10.90
N HIS A 110 -8.03 0.69 10.58
CA HIS A 110 -7.48 -0.63 10.34
C HIS A 110 -5.96 -0.64 10.53
N SER A 111 -5.42 -1.85 10.47
CA SER A 111 -3.98 -2.08 10.47
C SER A 111 -3.73 -3.37 9.67
N LEU A 112 -2.54 -3.50 9.10
CA LEU A 112 -2.12 -4.72 8.43
C LEU A 112 -0.82 -5.19 9.06
N ARG A 113 -0.76 -6.44 9.48
CA ARG A 113 0.39 -6.99 10.18
C ARG A 113 0.85 -8.26 9.49
N ASN A 114 2.15 -8.44 9.43
CA ASN A 114 2.72 -9.70 8.97
C ASN A 114 3.22 -10.50 10.17
N GLU A 115 2.39 -11.43 10.61
CA GLU A 115 2.74 -12.30 11.74
C GLU A 115 3.24 -13.65 11.26
N SER A 116 3.51 -13.78 9.96
CA SER A 116 3.97 -15.04 9.38
C SER A 116 5.49 -15.05 9.29
N ALA A 117 6.03 -16.17 8.81
CA ALA A 117 7.47 -16.34 8.67
C ALA A 117 7.97 -15.90 7.29
N GLU A 118 7.09 -15.41 6.42
CA GLU A 118 7.47 -15.03 5.07
C GLU A 118 7.02 -13.61 4.76
N THR A 119 7.70 -12.97 3.80
CA THR A 119 7.33 -11.64 3.36
C THR A 119 5.95 -11.67 2.69
N ILE A 120 5.10 -10.69 3.00
CA ILE A 120 3.83 -10.53 2.30
C ILE A 120 3.96 -9.38 1.32
N GLU A 121 3.22 -9.49 0.21
CA GLU A 121 3.25 -8.48 -0.83
C GLU A 121 1.82 -8.20 -1.27
N PHE A 122 1.51 -6.92 -1.49
CA PHE A 122 0.13 -6.51 -1.79
C PHE A 122 0.10 -5.23 -2.62
N TYR A 123 -1.01 -5.06 -3.34
CA TYR A 123 -1.35 -3.77 -3.92
C TYR A 123 -2.28 -3.04 -2.98
N ALA A 124 -2.15 -1.72 -2.92
CA ALA A 124 -3.11 -0.90 -2.19
C ALA A 124 -3.46 0.33 -3.00
N VAL A 125 -4.71 0.72 -2.92
CA VAL A 125 -5.23 1.91 -3.56
C VAL A 125 -5.92 2.74 -2.49
N VAL A 126 -5.57 4.02 -2.39
CA VAL A 126 -6.11 4.91 -1.35
C VAL A 126 -6.71 6.12 -2.05
N PRO A 127 -7.99 6.05 -2.44
CA PRO A 127 -8.64 7.20 -3.08
C PRO A 127 -9.11 8.21 -2.04
N GLU A 128 -8.87 9.50 -2.33
CA GLU A 128 -9.40 10.58 -1.51
C GLU A 128 -10.90 10.71 -1.75
N GLN A 129 -11.64 11.01 -0.70
CA GLN A 129 -13.10 11.06 -0.81
C GLN A 129 -13.71 12.21 -0.04
#